data_20358727e2733181ff13a03d60546fe5
#
_entry.id   20358727e2733181ff13a03d60546fe5
#
_cell.length_a   1.000
_cell.length_b   1.000
_cell.length_c   1.000
_cell.angle_alpha   90.00
_cell.angle_beta   90.00
_cell.angle_gamma   90.00
#
_symmetry.space_group_name_H-M   'P 1'
#
loop_
_entity.id
_entity.type
_entity.pdbx_description
1 polymer ?
#
loop_
_entity_poly.entity_id
_entity_poly.type
_entity_poly.pdbx_seq_one_letter_code
_entity_poly.pdbx_strand_id
1 'polypeptide(L)'
;SYEKAGDQTREIYDILKDSSYKTEQFSKEAIERLNANIVEKEGKNGKKFCFVKCLVRQKEIQLKPEEVIRQLFLDKLINEYGYPISRMQLEYPVYFGREVKRADIVIMDEDRSFVPYVIVEVKKPKLKDGKEQLKSYCNSTGAPIAVWTNGEQIAYFNRKDPNYFEDIRDIPKASQTLMDVISERWTIEDLKANDVLQKDKISLKDKIKDLEDE
;
A
#
# COMPACT_ATOMS: atom_id res chain seq x y z
N SER A 1 -4.99 34.42 -30.89
CA SER A 1 -5.52 33.21 -30.23
C SER A 1 -5.33 33.34 -28.73
N TYR A 2 -6.41 33.58 -28.02
CA TYR A 2 -6.40 33.52 -26.57
C TYR A 2 -6.26 32.02 -26.19
N GLU A 3 -5.06 31.60 -25.82
CA GLU A 3 -4.95 30.45 -24.97
C GLU A 3 -5.71 30.75 -23.68
N LYS A 4 -6.86 30.13 -23.51
CA LYS A 4 -7.45 30.01 -22.17
C LYS A 4 -6.36 29.46 -21.29
N ALA A 5 -5.92 30.26 -20.32
CA ALA A 5 -5.18 29.73 -19.18
C ALA A 5 -6.00 28.54 -18.69
N GLY A 6 -5.53 27.32 -18.95
CA GLY A 6 -6.27 26.12 -18.64
C GLY A 6 -6.55 26.13 -17.17
N ASP A 7 -7.81 25.93 -16.82
CA ASP A 7 -8.23 25.67 -15.45
C ASP A 7 -7.29 24.57 -14.91
N GLN A 8 -6.44 24.92 -13.94
CA GLN A 8 -5.41 24.01 -13.46
C GLN A 8 -6.11 22.81 -12.83
N THR A 9 -5.94 21.62 -13.43
CA THR A 9 -6.50 20.36 -12.92
C THR A 9 -6.06 20.18 -11.48
N ARG A 10 -7.00 19.80 -10.60
CA ARG A 10 -6.66 19.49 -9.22
C ARG A 10 -5.61 18.39 -9.15
N GLU A 11 -4.64 18.60 -8.27
CA GLU A 11 -3.65 17.59 -7.93
C GLU A 11 -4.07 16.81 -6.70
N ILE A 12 -3.37 15.69 -6.43
CA ILE A 12 -3.67 14.85 -5.28
C ILE A 12 -3.60 15.61 -3.96
N TYR A 13 -2.74 16.63 -3.85
CA TYR A 13 -2.64 17.45 -2.63
C TYR A 13 -3.92 18.21 -2.34
N ASP A 14 -4.66 18.64 -3.37
CA ASP A 14 -5.98 19.27 -3.20
C ASP A 14 -7.01 18.28 -2.65
N ILE A 15 -6.92 17.02 -3.06
CA ILE A 15 -7.80 15.95 -2.59
C ILE A 15 -7.47 15.58 -1.15
N LEU A 16 -6.19 15.57 -0.78
CA LEU A 16 -5.70 15.12 0.52
C LEU A 16 -5.68 16.21 1.60
N LYS A 17 -5.81 17.49 1.24
CA LYS A 17 -5.54 18.61 2.16
C LYS A 17 -6.35 18.61 3.45
N ASP A 18 -7.60 18.14 3.41
CA ASP A 18 -8.48 18.05 4.57
C ASP A 18 -8.47 16.65 5.21
N SER A 19 -7.64 15.76 4.70
CA SER A 19 -7.39 14.44 5.26
C SER A 19 -6.08 14.46 6.06
N SER A 20 -5.88 13.44 6.86
CA SER A 20 -4.61 13.27 7.59
C SER A 20 -3.62 12.39 6.83
N TYR A 21 -3.93 12.00 5.60
CA TYR A 21 -3.05 11.16 4.79
C TYR A 21 -1.77 11.86 4.40
N LYS A 22 -0.66 11.16 4.48
CA LYS A 22 0.68 11.61 4.11
C LYS A 22 1.19 10.83 2.91
N THR A 23 2.11 11.42 2.17
CA THR A 23 2.64 10.87 0.91
C THR A 23 4.13 10.55 0.96
N GLU A 24 4.77 10.65 2.13
CA GLU A 24 6.22 10.44 2.28
C GLU A 24 6.69 9.03 1.91
N GLN A 25 5.78 8.04 1.93
CA GLN A 25 6.08 6.67 1.51
C GLN A 25 6.23 6.52 -0.01
N PHE A 26 5.82 7.53 -0.76
CA PHE A 26 5.72 7.45 -2.21
C PHE A 26 6.72 8.37 -2.89
N SER A 27 7.24 7.93 -4.04
CA SER A 27 8.19 8.71 -4.82
C SER A 27 7.51 9.93 -5.47
N LYS A 28 8.32 10.95 -5.74
CA LYS A 28 7.87 12.13 -6.49
C LYS A 28 7.33 11.72 -7.87
N GLU A 29 7.98 10.77 -8.51
CA GLU A 29 7.61 10.26 -9.83
C GLU A 29 6.24 9.57 -9.79
N ALA A 30 5.94 8.80 -8.76
CA ALA A 30 4.62 8.17 -8.57
C ALA A 30 3.53 9.23 -8.42
N ILE A 31 3.78 10.27 -7.64
CA ILE A 31 2.86 11.39 -7.46
C ILE A 31 2.63 12.13 -8.76
N GLU A 32 3.67 12.41 -9.52
CA GLU A 32 3.57 13.06 -10.83
C GLU A 32 2.76 12.23 -11.84
N ARG A 33 2.97 10.91 -11.87
CA ARG A 33 2.19 10.01 -12.74
C ARG A 33 0.72 10.02 -12.39
N LEU A 34 0.38 9.98 -11.11
CA LEU A 34 -1.03 10.04 -10.69
C LEU A 34 -1.64 11.39 -11.04
N ASN A 35 -0.97 12.50 -10.73
CA ASN A 35 -1.45 13.84 -11.07
C ASN A 35 -1.71 14.01 -12.57
N ALA A 36 -0.83 13.45 -13.41
CA ALA A 36 -0.98 13.53 -14.86
C ALA A 36 -2.23 12.81 -15.41
N ASN A 37 -2.77 11.88 -14.65
CA ASN A 37 -3.92 11.06 -15.05
C ASN A 37 -5.25 11.51 -14.43
N ILE A 38 -5.24 12.55 -13.60
CA ILE A 38 -6.47 13.08 -13.00
C ILE A 38 -7.35 13.75 -14.04
N VAL A 39 -8.62 13.40 -14.05
CA VAL A 39 -9.67 14.03 -14.86
C VAL A 39 -10.69 14.62 -13.91
N GLU A 40 -10.99 15.92 -14.07
CA GLU A 40 -12.07 16.56 -13.35
C GLU A 40 -13.38 16.43 -14.11
N LYS A 41 -14.44 16.14 -13.38
CA LYS A 41 -15.81 16.12 -13.90
C LYS A 41 -16.70 16.97 -13.02
N GLU A 42 -17.59 17.72 -13.64
CA GLU A 42 -18.58 18.53 -12.96
C GLU A 42 -19.82 17.68 -12.67
N GLY A 43 -20.18 17.63 -11.38
CA GLY A 43 -21.41 17.00 -10.93
C GLY A 43 -22.58 17.97 -10.88
N LYS A 44 -23.70 17.52 -10.30
CA LYS A 44 -24.86 18.37 -10.02
C LYS A 44 -24.45 19.55 -9.13
N ASN A 45 -25.03 20.73 -9.39
CA ASN A 45 -24.73 21.97 -8.65
C ASN A 45 -23.34 22.57 -8.89
N GLY A 46 -22.68 22.24 -9.99
CA GLY A 46 -21.38 22.79 -10.34
C GLY A 46 -20.21 22.28 -9.50
N LYS A 47 -20.43 21.27 -8.63
CA LYS A 47 -19.39 20.67 -7.83
C LYS A 47 -18.47 19.81 -8.69
N LYS A 48 -17.15 20.03 -8.58
CA LYS A 48 -16.15 19.27 -9.33
C LYS A 48 -15.65 18.07 -8.53
N PHE A 49 -15.48 16.95 -9.21
CA PHE A 49 -14.94 15.71 -8.68
C PHE A 49 -13.75 15.26 -9.50
N CYS A 50 -12.79 14.64 -8.86
CA CYS A 50 -11.60 14.08 -9.51
C CYS A 50 -11.77 12.58 -9.74
N PHE A 51 -11.36 12.15 -10.93
CA PHE A 51 -11.39 10.74 -11.36
C PHE A 51 -10.05 10.34 -11.93
N VAL A 52 -9.77 9.07 -11.90
CA VAL A 52 -8.60 8.47 -12.56
C VAL A 52 -8.97 7.11 -13.11
N LYS A 53 -8.29 6.68 -14.15
CA LYS A 53 -8.36 5.29 -14.60
C LYS A 53 -7.58 4.42 -13.62
N CYS A 54 -8.25 3.51 -12.93
CA CYS A 54 -7.62 2.58 -12.00
C CYS A 54 -6.53 1.77 -12.71
N LEU A 55 -5.33 1.72 -12.12
CA LEU A 55 -4.18 1.01 -12.70
C LEU A 55 -4.45 -0.49 -12.93
N VAL A 56 -5.21 -1.10 -12.04
CA VAL A 56 -5.49 -2.55 -12.10
C VAL A 56 -6.79 -2.85 -12.83
N ARG A 57 -7.89 -2.19 -12.44
CA ARG A 57 -9.22 -2.45 -13.01
C ARG A 57 -9.42 -1.87 -14.41
N GLN A 58 -8.57 -0.94 -14.81
CA GLN A 58 -8.61 -0.25 -16.12
C GLN A 58 -9.94 0.46 -16.41
N LYS A 59 -10.66 0.86 -15.37
CA LYS A 59 -11.87 1.66 -15.45
C LYS A 59 -11.75 2.92 -14.61
N GLU A 60 -12.56 3.91 -14.96
CA GLU A 60 -12.58 5.18 -14.25
C GLU A 60 -13.18 5.03 -12.86
N ILE A 61 -12.50 5.59 -11.88
CA ILE A 61 -12.89 5.60 -10.48
C ILE A 61 -12.74 7.01 -9.91
N GLN A 62 -13.56 7.34 -8.93
CA GLN A 62 -13.45 8.61 -8.22
C GLN A 62 -12.26 8.57 -7.25
N LEU A 63 -11.46 9.64 -7.28
CA LEU A 63 -10.36 9.83 -6.35
C LEU A 63 -10.85 10.48 -5.06
N LYS A 64 -11.10 9.64 -4.06
CA LYS A 64 -11.20 10.03 -2.65
C LYS A 64 -9.84 9.84 -1.98
N PRO A 65 -9.59 10.43 -0.80
CA PRO A 65 -8.28 10.31 -0.14
C PRO A 65 -7.76 8.88 -0.03
N GLU A 66 -8.61 7.94 0.36
CA GLU A 66 -8.24 6.51 0.46
C GLU A 66 -7.80 5.93 -0.89
N GLU A 67 -8.52 6.29 -1.96
CA GLU A 67 -8.21 5.81 -3.30
C GLU A 67 -6.92 6.42 -3.86
N VAL A 68 -6.61 7.66 -3.50
CA VAL A 68 -5.30 8.27 -3.82
C VAL A 68 -4.17 7.42 -3.25
N ILE A 69 -4.26 7.05 -1.99
CA ILE A 69 -3.23 6.23 -1.33
C ILE A 69 -3.17 4.84 -1.96
N ARG A 70 -4.30 4.22 -2.25
CA ARG A 70 -4.34 2.91 -2.92
C ARG A 70 -3.68 2.96 -4.30
N GLN A 71 -3.99 3.96 -5.12
CA GLN A 71 -3.37 4.12 -6.45
C GLN A 71 -1.87 4.39 -6.35
N LEU A 72 -1.43 5.19 -5.39
CA LEU A 72 0.00 5.41 -5.15
C LEU A 72 0.70 4.13 -4.68
N PHE A 73 0.04 3.32 -3.86
CA PHE A 73 0.61 2.04 -3.43
C PHE A 73 0.68 1.05 -4.59
N LEU A 74 -0.32 1.01 -5.47
CA LEU A 74 -0.27 0.23 -6.71
C LEU A 74 0.90 0.66 -7.60
N ASP A 75 1.08 1.95 -7.79
CA ASP A 75 2.23 2.49 -8.54
C ASP A 75 3.56 2.02 -7.94
N LYS A 76 3.67 2.06 -6.62
CA LYS A 76 4.84 1.57 -5.89
C LYS A 76 5.10 0.08 -6.15
N LEU A 77 4.08 -0.75 -6.07
CA LEU A 77 4.19 -2.19 -6.33
C LEU A 77 4.61 -2.48 -7.77
N ILE A 78 4.12 -1.69 -8.72
CA ILE A 78 4.45 -1.85 -10.14
C ILE A 78 5.88 -1.36 -10.43
N ASN A 79 6.21 -0.15 -10.03
CA ASN A 79 7.42 0.54 -10.47
C ASN A 79 8.64 0.31 -9.57
N GLU A 80 8.45 0.18 -8.26
CA GLU A 80 9.56 -0.09 -7.33
C GLU A 80 9.77 -1.59 -7.11
N TYR A 81 8.70 -2.37 -7.03
CA TYR A 81 8.76 -3.82 -6.76
C TYR A 81 8.68 -4.67 -8.03
N GLY A 82 8.28 -4.10 -9.15
CA GLY A 82 8.25 -4.78 -10.44
C GLY A 82 7.12 -5.78 -10.64
N TYR A 83 6.09 -5.75 -9.81
CA TYR A 83 4.97 -6.68 -9.96
C TYR A 83 4.10 -6.32 -11.17
N PRO A 84 3.79 -7.28 -12.04
CA PRO A 84 2.91 -7.02 -13.17
C PRO A 84 1.47 -6.84 -12.73
N ILE A 85 0.77 -5.93 -13.40
CA ILE A 85 -0.65 -5.65 -13.15
C ILE A 85 -1.50 -6.93 -13.25
N SER A 86 -1.14 -7.84 -14.15
CA SER A 86 -1.86 -9.10 -14.34
C SER A 86 -1.91 -10.00 -13.10
N ARG A 87 -1.00 -9.80 -12.13
CA ARG A 87 -0.99 -10.52 -10.85
C ARG A 87 -1.77 -9.81 -9.75
N MET A 88 -2.30 -8.62 -10.00
CA MET A 88 -2.95 -7.80 -8.98
C MET A 88 -4.46 -7.90 -9.05
N GLN A 89 -5.11 -7.97 -7.89
CA GLN A 89 -6.55 -7.86 -7.74
C GLN A 89 -6.87 -6.88 -6.60
N LEU A 90 -7.92 -6.09 -6.80
CA LEU A 90 -8.42 -5.15 -5.80
C LEU A 90 -9.74 -5.65 -5.22
N GLU A 91 -10.01 -5.29 -3.97
CA GLU A 91 -11.22 -5.71 -3.28
C GLU A 91 -11.41 -7.23 -3.36
N TYR A 92 -10.34 -7.94 -3.10
CA TYR A 92 -10.29 -9.41 -3.19
C TYR A 92 -11.16 -10.04 -2.11
N PRO A 93 -12.14 -10.88 -2.46
CA PRO A 93 -13.02 -11.49 -1.47
C PRO A 93 -12.31 -12.57 -0.67
N VAL A 94 -12.39 -12.46 0.65
CA VAL A 94 -11.88 -13.45 1.60
C VAL A 94 -13.05 -14.00 2.39
N TYR A 95 -13.22 -15.32 2.39
CA TYR A 95 -14.37 -15.99 2.95
C TYR A 95 -14.09 -16.49 4.38
N PHE A 96 -14.99 -16.14 5.30
CA PHE A 96 -15.01 -16.61 6.68
C PHE A 96 -16.38 -17.24 6.96
N GLY A 97 -16.55 -18.50 6.58
CA GLY A 97 -17.88 -19.12 6.61
C GLY A 97 -18.85 -18.42 5.66
N ARG A 98 -19.89 -17.80 6.21
CA ARG A 98 -20.89 -17.03 5.44
C ARG A 98 -20.53 -15.57 5.26
N GLU A 99 -19.58 -15.07 6.04
CA GLU A 99 -19.12 -13.69 5.96
C GLU A 99 -18.05 -13.55 4.87
N VAL A 100 -18.16 -12.50 4.07
CA VAL A 100 -17.17 -12.15 3.06
C VAL A 100 -16.59 -10.78 3.40
N LYS A 101 -15.29 -10.72 3.55
CA LYS A 101 -14.54 -9.47 3.67
C LYS A 101 -13.70 -9.26 2.42
N ARG A 102 -13.25 -8.03 2.20
CA ARG A 102 -12.50 -7.69 0.99
C ARG A 102 -11.15 -7.12 1.37
N ALA A 103 -10.09 -7.74 0.85
CA ALA A 103 -8.73 -7.24 0.98
C ALA A 103 -8.48 -6.13 -0.06
N ASP A 104 -7.83 -5.05 0.33
CA ASP A 104 -7.66 -3.87 -0.53
C ASP A 104 -6.88 -4.18 -1.80
N ILE A 105 -5.71 -4.81 -1.66
CA ILE A 105 -4.84 -5.19 -2.78
C ILE A 105 -4.32 -6.60 -2.50
N VAL A 106 -4.35 -7.45 -3.51
CA VAL A 106 -3.74 -8.78 -3.46
C VAL A 106 -2.86 -8.97 -4.70
N ILE A 107 -1.64 -9.44 -4.47
CA ILE A 107 -0.75 -9.91 -5.53
C ILE A 107 -0.85 -11.43 -5.54
N MET A 108 -1.21 -11.99 -6.68
CA MET A 108 -1.34 -13.44 -6.85
C MET A 108 0.04 -14.08 -7.07
N ASP A 109 0.15 -15.36 -6.71
CA ASP A 109 1.36 -16.14 -6.92
C ASP A 109 1.70 -16.22 -8.42
N GLU A 110 3.00 -16.20 -8.75
CA GLU A 110 3.46 -16.21 -10.14
C GLU A 110 3.08 -17.51 -10.86
N ASP A 111 3.26 -18.63 -10.18
CA ASP A 111 3.06 -19.97 -10.76
C ASP A 111 1.63 -20.49 -10.56
N ARG A 112 0.94 -19.96 -9.55
CA ARG A 112 -0.43 -20.34 -9.18
C ARG A 112 -1.31 -19.11 -9.15
N SER A 113 -1.84 -18.73 -10.31
CA SER A 113 -2.55 -17.46 -10.52
C SER A 113 -3.82 -17.26 -9.67
N PHE A 114 -4.31 -18.31 -9.04
CA PHE A 114 -5.48 -18.28 -8.15
C PHE A 114 -5.11 -18.29 -6.65
N VAL A 115 -3.82 -18.29 -6.32
CA VAL A 115 -3.34 -18.31 -4.93
C VAL A 115 -2.75 -16.96 -4.56
N PRO A 116 -3.26 -16.28 -3.53
CA PRO A 116 -2.67 -15.05 -3.02
C PRO A 116 -1.24 -15.24 -2.51
N TYR A 117 -0.39 -14.29 -2.83
CA TYR A 117 1.03 -14.25 -2.44
C TYR A 117 1.30 -13.11 -1.45
N VAL A 118 0.84 -11.90 -1.77
CA VAL A 118 0.95 -10.73 -0.89
C VAL A 118 -0.43 -10.11 -0.72
N ILE A 119 -0.81 -9.84 0.53
CA ILE A 119 -2.03 -9.10 0.84
C ILE A 119 -1.66 -7.75 1.44
N VAL A 120 -2.21 -6.68 0.91
CA VAL A 120 -2.00 -5.30 1.40
C VAL A 120 -3.31 -4.76 1.94
N GLU A 121 -3.26 -4.25 3.18
CA GLU A 121 -4.35 -3.49 3.80
C GLU A 121 -3.94 -2.04 4.01
N VAL A 122 -4.75 -1.13 3.49
CA VAL A 122 -4.58 0.32 3.66
C VAL A 122 -5.63 0.82 4.65
N LYS A 123 -5.18 1.40 5.74
CA LYS A 123 -6.04 1.94 6.80
C LYS A 123 -6.03 3.46 6.80
N LYS A 124 -7.01 4.06 7.45
CA LYS A 124 -7.06 5.51 7.66
C LYS A 124 -5.87 5.99 8.51
N PRO A 125 -5.40 7.23 8.30
CA PRO A 125 -4.32 7.80 9.09
C PRO A 125 -4.60 7.72 10.59
N LYS A 126 -3.53 7.53 11.36
CA LYS A 126 -3.55 7.38 12.83
C LYS A 126 -4.25 6.13 13.36
N LEU A 127 -4.95 5.36 12.54
CA LEU A 127 -5.44 4.05 12.95
C LEU A 127 -4.27 3.07 13.02
N LYS A 128 -4.25 2.27 14.08
CA LYS A 128 -3.25 1.22 14.30
C LYS A 128 -3.85 -0.17 14.35
N ASP A 129 -5.15 -0.25 14.13
CA ASP A 129 -5.90 -1.49 14.05
C ASP A 129 -5.82 -2.14 12.66
N GLY A 130 -6.44 -3.27 12.53
CA GLY A 130 -6.54 -3.98 11.26
C GLY A 130 -5.41 -4.96 10.97
N LYS A 131 -4.35 -5.01 11.80
CA LYS A 131 -3.27 -5.99 11.61
C LYS A 131 -3.73 -7.42 11.87
N GLU A 132 -4.56 -7.63 12.87
CA GLU A 132 -5.13 -8.96 13.17
C GLU A 132 -6.09 -9.41 12.06
N GLN A 133 -6.86 -8.49 11.49
CA GLN A 133 -7.71 -8.79 10.32
C GLN A 133 -6.84 -9.19 9.12
N LEU A 134 -5.77 -8.45 8.85
CA LEU A 134 -4.83 -8.75 7.78
C LEU A 134 -4.21 -10.14 7.95
N LYS A 135 -3.78 -10.48 9.16
CA LYS A 135 -3.25 -11.81 9.49
C LYS A 135 -4.31 -12.89 9.26
N SER A 136 -5.57 -12.63 9.62
CA SER A 136 -6.65 -13.58 9.35
C SER A 136 -6.90 -13.80 7.86
N TYR A 137 -6.72 -12.78 7.02
CA TYR A 137 -6.78 -12.92 5.57
C TYR A 137 -5.68 -13.84 5.05
N CYS A 138 -4.46 -13.68 5.55
CA CYS A 138 -3.35 -14.56 5.20
C CYS A 138 -3.59 -16.00 5.63
N ASN A 139 -4.14 -16.22 6.82
CA ASN A 139 -4.49 -17.55 7.30
C ASN A 139 -5.58 -18.20 6.45
N SER A 140 -6.59 -17.44 6.04
CA SER A 140 -7.69 -17.94 5.22
C SER A 140 -7.28 -18.27 3.79
N THR A 141 -6.38 -17.48 3.21
CA THR A 141 -5.98 -17.61 1.79
C THR A 141 -4.70 -18.40 1.58
N GLY A 142 -3.89 -18.56 2.62
CA GLY A 142 -2.55 -19.15 2.54
C GLY A 142 -1.46 -18.16 2.08
N ALA A 143 -1.78 -16.88 1.92
CA ALA A 143 -0.78 -15.89 1.53
C ALA A 143 0.36 -15.80 2.55
N PRO A 144 1.62 -15.93 2.12
CA PRO A 144 2.77 -15.91 3.04
C PRO A 144 3.20 -14.51 3.47
N ILE A 145 2.77 -13.48 2.78
CA ILE A 145 3.26 -12.11 2.97
C ILE A 145 2.09 -11.15 3.17
N ALA A 146 2.23 -10.27 4.15
CA ALA A 146 1.24 -9.25 4.46
C ALA A 146 1.89 -7.87 4.60
N VAL A 147 1.19 -6.85 4.12
CA VAL A 147 1.59 -5.44 4.27
C VAL A 147 0.43 -4.67 4.89
N TRP A 148 0.71 -4.00 5.97
CA TRP A 148 -0.21 -3.07 6.61
C TRP A 148 0.34 -1.64 6.50
N THR A 149 -0.49 -0.69 6.13
CA THR A 149 -0.11 0.71 6.16
C THR A 149 -1.30 1.60 6.49
N ASN A 150 -1.04 2.71 7.18
CA ASN A 150 -2.01 3.78 7.39
C ASN A 150 -1.63 5.08 6.67
N GLY A 151 -0.74 4.99 5.67
CA GLY A 151 -0.23 6.13 4.92
C GLY A 151 0.92 6.86 5.62
N GLU A 152 1.12 6.64 6.90
CA GLU A 152 2.21 7.22 7.70
C GLU A 152 3.21 6.14 8.15
N GLN A 153 2.68 5.04 8.65
CA GLN A 153 3.45 3.89 9.12
C GLN A 153 3.18 2.69 8.23
N ILE A 154 4.14 1.77 8.20
CA ILE A 154 4.03 0.54 7.42
C ILE A 154 4.59 -0.64 8.23
N ALA A 155 3.98 -1.79 8.09
CA ALA A 155 4.43 -3.04 8.69
C ALA A 155 4.38 -4.16 7.66
N TYR A 156 5.39 -5.01 7.68
CA TYR A 156 5.53 -6.14 6.78
C TYR A 156 5.62 -7.42 7.59
N PHE A 157 4.87 -8.44 7.20
CA PHE A 157 4.83 -9.70 7.91
C PHE A 157 5.06 -10.88 6.96
N ASN A 158 5.80 -11.87 7.46
CA ASN A 158 5.89 -13.19 6.86
C ASN A 158 5.14 -14.19 7.74
N ARG A 159 4.16 -14.88 7.18
CA ARG A 159 3.43 -15.95 7.86
C ARG A 159 4.27 -17.20 7.89
N LYS A 160 4.71 -17.59 9.08
CA LYS A 160 5.46 -18.84 9.32
C LYS A 160 4.51 -20.03 9.51
N ASP A 161 3.46 -19.84 10.31
CA ASP A 161 2.35 -20.74 10.51
C ASP A 161 1.12 -19.94 10.92
N PRO A 162 -0.08 -20.55 11.07
CA PRO A 162 -1.29 -19.81 11.40
C PRO A 162 -1.21 -18.95 12.66
N ASN A 163 -0.33 -19.30 13.58
CA ASN A 163 -0.20 -18.62 14.87
C ASN A 163 1.03 -17.72 14.99
N TYR A 164 1.89 -17.71 13.97
CA TYR A 164 3.14 -16.96 14.02
C TYR A 164 3.42 -16.18 12.74
N PHE A 165 3.44 -14.87 12.90
CA PHE A 165 3.82 -13.91 11.85
C PHE A 165 5.11 -13.22 12.28
N GLU A 166 6.14 -13.36 11.46
CA GLU A 166 7.43 -12.74 11.68
C GLU A 166 7.43 -11.34 11.06
N ASP A 167 7.96 -10.37 11.78
CA ASP A 167 8.20 -9.04 11.22
C ASP A 167 9.37 -9.11 10.25
N ILE A 168 9.16 -8.60 9.04
CA ILE A 168 10.22 -8.49 8.02
C ILE A 168 10.41 -7.01 7.65
N ARG A 169 11.61 -6.66 7.19
CA ARG A 169 11.95 -5.27 6.87
C ARG A 169 11.24 -4.72 5.64
N ASP A 170 10.89 -5.60 4.71
CA ASP A 170 10.27 -5.26 3.43
C ASP A 170 9.70 -6.52 2.79
N ILE A 171 8.96 -6.35 1.70
CA ILE A 171 8.52 -7.45 0.85
C ILE A 171 9.52 -7.69 -0.29
N PRO A 172 9.58 -8.89 -0.85
CA PRO A 172 10.44 -9.16 -2.01
C PRO A 172 9.93 -8.41 -3.25
N LYS A 173 10.86 -7.97 -4.08
CA LYS A 173 10.55 -7.56 -5.45
C LYS A 173 10.08 -8.77 -6.25
N ALA A 174 9.40 -8.54 -7.37
CA ALA A 174 8.94 -9.63 -8.24
C ALA A 174 10.07 -10.57 -8.70
N SER A 175 11.29 -10.02 -8.85
CA SER A 175 12.50 -10.76 -9.22
C SER A 175 13.23 -11.43 -8.04
N GLN A 176 12.75 -11.23 -6.82
CA GLN A 176 13.36 -11.75 -5.60
C GLN A 176 12.51 -12.85 -4.98
N THR A 177 13.14 -13.66 -4.13
CA THR A 177 12.46 -14.56 -3.22
C THR A 177 12.32 -13.92 -1.85
N LEU A 178 11.43 -14.46 -1.02
CA LEU A 178 11.29 -14.01 0.36
C LEU A 178 12.60 -14.17 1.15
N MET A 179 13.37 -15.23 0.88
CA MET A 179 14.66 -15.46 1.54
C MET A 179 15.69 -14.38 1.20
N ASP A 180 15.65 -13.82 0.00
CA ASP A 180 16.53 -12.71 -0.38
C ASP A 180 16.33 -11.49 0.53
N VAL A 181 15.08 -11.22 0.91
CA VAL A 181 14.76 -10.10 1.80
C VAL A 181 15.09 -10.42 3.26
N ILE A 182 14.74 -11.61 3.73
CA ILE A 182 14.95 -12.03 5.13
C ILE A 182 16.45 -12.08 5.48
N SER A 183 17.30 -12.46 4.53
CA SER A 183 18.74 -12.56 4.74
C SER A 183 19.44 -11.20 4.81
N GLU A 184 18.82 -10.12 4.36
CA GLU A 184 19.40 -8.78 4.44
C GLU A 184 19.21 -8.18 5.84
N ARG A 185 20.21 -7.37 6.25
CA ARG A 185 20.13 -6.64 7.53
C ARG A 185 19.12 -5.50 7.45
N TRP A 186 18.43 -5.25 8.57
CA TRP A 186 17.60 -4.07 8.72
C TRP A 186 18.46 -2.80 8.67
N THR A 187 18.03 -1.82 7.89
CA THR A 187 18.63 -0.49 7.87
C THR A 187 18.02 0.40 8.95
N ILE A 188 18.66 1.54 9.24
CA ILE A 188 18.12 2.54 10.15
C ILE A 188 16.77 3.07 9.61
N GLU A 189 16.67 3.28 8.30
CA GLU A 189 15.44 3.72 7.65
C GLU A 189 14.33 2.68 7.80
N ASP A 190 14.64 1.41 7.64
CA ASP A 190 13.68 0.31 7.87
C ASP A 190 13.14 0.35 9.30
N LEU A 191 14.01 0.52 10.28
CA LEU A 191 13.64 0.59 11.70
C LEU A 191 12.78 1.81 12.02
N LYS A 192 13.08 2.95 11.42
CA LYS A 192 12.29 4.18 11.61
C LYS A 192 10.91 4.09 10.97
N ALA A 193 10.80 3.44 9.81
CA ALA A 193 9.56 3.31 9.07
C ALA A 193 8.64 2.22 9.63
N ASN A 194 9.19 1.17 10.24
CA ASN A 194 8.45 -0.01 10.65
C ASN A 194 7.64 0.23 11.93
N ASP A 195 6.32 0.20 11.81
CA ASP A 195 5.41 0.45 12.92
C ASP A 195 5.54 -0.57 14.06
N VAL A 196 5.80 -1.82 13.74
CA VAL A 196 5.88 -2.89 14.75
C VAL A 196 6.99 -2.64 15.74
N LEU A 197 8.15 -2.17 15.28
CA LEU A 197 9.29 -1.84 16.14
C LEU A 197 9.06 -0.54 16.91
N GLN A 198 8.24 0.37 16.42
CA GLN A 198 7.93 1.62 17.10
C GLN A 198 7.04 1.46 18.33
N LYS A 199 6.40 0.31 18.51
CA LYS A 199 5.62 0.02 19.72
C LYS A 199 6.49 -0.08 20.96
N ASP A 200 7.74 -0.47 20.81
CA ASP A 200 8.76 -0.48 21.84
C ASP A 200 9.82 0.58 21.50
N LYS A 201 9.55 1.82 21.88
CA LYS A 201 10.45 2.93 21.58
C LYS A 201 11.84 2.78 22.18
N ILE A 202 11.99 2.09 23.31
CA ILE A 202 13.29 1.86 23.96
C ILE A 202 14.09 0.89 23.10
N SER A 203 13.49 -0.25 22.76
CA SER A 203 14.10 -1.26 21.90
C SER A 203 14.47 -0.72 20.51
N LEU A 204 13.61 0.12 19.93
CA LEU A 204 13.86 0.78 18.65
C LEU A 204 15.07 1.71 18.73
N LYS A 205 15.15 2.54 19.78
CA LYS A 205 16.29 3.46 19.99
C LYS A 205 17.59 2.71 20.16
N ASP A 206 17.58 1.62 20.92
CA ASP A 206 18.76 0.78 21.12
C ASP A 206 19.23 0.14 19.83
N LYS A 207 18.31 -0.39 19.01
CA LYS A 207 18.65 -0.97 17.70
C LYS A 207 19.23 0.07 16.73
N ILE A 208 18.66 1.26 16.69
CA ILE A 208 19.20 2.36 15.86
C ILE A 208 20.59 2.74 16.32
N LYS A 209 20.80 2.89 17.63
CA LYS A 209 22.11 3.20 18.20
C LYS A 209 23.16 2.14 17.86
N ASP A 210 22.82 0.88 18.02
CA ASP A 210 23.74 -0.24 17.69
C ASP A 210 24.17 -0.18 16.21
N LEU A 211 23.24 0.14 15.29
CA LEU A 211 23.56 0.29 13.87
C LEU A 211 24.40 1.53 13.56
N GLU A 212 24.19 2.63 14.29
CA GLU A 212 24.97 3.85 14.14
C GLU A 212 26.41 3.67 14.65
N ASP A 213 26.60 2.82 15.67
CA ASP A 213 27.91 2.55 16.28
C ASP A 213 28.74 1.50 15.49
N GLU A 214 28.15 0.83 14.51
CA GLU A 214 28.86 -0.05 13.58
C GLU A 214 29.57 0.79 12.48
#